data_db3f47815c1e51e6ecd7cbcb3caa5936
#
_entry.id   db3f47815c1e51e6ecd7cbcb3caa5936
#
_cell.length_a   1.000
_cell.length_b   1.000
_cell.length_c   1.000
_cell.angle_alpha   90.00
_cell.angle_beta   90.00
_cell.angle_gamma   90.00
#
_symmetry.space_group_name_H-M   'P 1'
#
loop_
_entity.id
_entity.type
_entity.pdbx_description
1 polymer ?
#
loop_
_entity_poly.entity_id
_entity_poly.type
_entity_poly.pdbx_seq_one_letter_code
_entity_poly.pdbx_strand_id
1 'polypeptide(L)'
;MSVKVSMAADEERMEQKVTNVALTVRNLSVFFGANQVLKSVSLDIAPRAVTAIIGPSGCGKSTFLRALNRMHELNPEARMTGEIRLFGDDIYARGVEPVIVRRRVGMVFQKSNPFPTMTIFENVTVGLRLNGVRDRKILEGRAEQSLRMAALWDEVKDRLHAAAISLSGGQQQRLCIARALAVQPEVLLMDEPASALDPLATAKIEDLILELKKNYTIVIVTHNMQQAARASDFTAFFYLGELVEFDTTTKIFANPSQKRTEDYVTGRFG
;
A
#
# COMPACT_ATOMS: atom_id res chain seq x y z
N MET A 1 11.45 6.47 43.83
CA MET A 1 9.98 6.41 43.59
C MET A 1 9.54 7.10 42.30
N SER A 2 10.39 7.89 41.64
CA SER A 2 10.01 8.73 40.50
C SER A 2 10.07 8.05 39.10
N VAL A 3 10.82 6.94 38.92
CA VAL A 3 11.01 6.29 37.61
C VAL A 3 9.86 5.33 37.26
N LYS A 4 9.23 4.67 38.26
CA LYS A 4 8.08 3.78 38.04
C LYS A 4 6.78 4.50 37.64
N VAL A 5 6.61 5.75 38.03
CA VAL A 5 5.44 6.57 37.69
C VAL A 5 5.52 7.07 36.24
N SER A 6 6.73 7.31 35.71
CA SER A 6 6.93 7.70 34.32
C SER A 6 6.62 6.56 33.32
N MET A 7 7.03 5.33 33.64
CA MET A 7 6.80 4.17 32.76
C MET A 7 5.31 3.78 32.67
N ALA A 8 4.56 3.86 33.79
CA ALA A 8 3.12 3.59 33.77
C ALA A 8 2.33 4.66 32.99
N ALA A 9 2.74 5.93 33.05
CA ALA A 9 2.13 7.02 32.29
C ALA A 9 2.44 6.93 30.79
N ASP A 10 3.59 6.37 30.43
CA ASP A 10 3.96 6.14 29.02
C ASP A 10 3.26 4.88 28.47
N GLU A 11 3.05 3.85 29.28
CA GLU A 11 2.24 2.66 28.91
C GLU A 11 0.76 3.02 28.76
N GLU A 12 0.16 3.80 29.67
CA GLU A 12 -1.22 4.30 29.53
C GLU A 12 -1.38 5.25 28.33
N ARG A 13 -0.36 6.06 28.00
CA ARG A 13 -0.36 6.88 26.77
C ARG A 13 -0.23 6.05 25.50
N MET A 14 0.43 4.91 25.55
CA MET A 14 0.49 3.97 24.41
C MET A 14 -0.81 3.17 24.26
N GLU A 15 -1.48 2.77 25.35
CA GLU A 15 -2.79 2.09 25.29
C GLU A 15 -3.94 2.99 24.83
N GLN A 16 -3.90 4.30 25.10
CA GLN A 16 -4.93 5.26 24.63
C GLN A 16 -4.80 5.65 23.15
N LYS A 17 -3.76 5.23 22.44
CA LYS A 17 -3.55 5.47 21.02
C LYS A 17 -3.88 4.29 20.10
N VAL A 18 -4.74 3.38 20.49
CA VAL A 18 -5.37 2.44 19.56
C VAL A 18 -6.45 3.21 18.79
N THR A 19 -6.00 4.06 17.86
CA THR A 19 -6.90 4.61 16.85
C THR A 19 -7.40 3.44 16.00
N ASN A 20 -8.70 3.24 15.94
CA ASN A 20 -9.34 2.28 15.03
C ASN A 20 -9.12 2.64 13.54
N VAL A 21 -8.18 3.53 13.25
CA VAL A 21 -7.87 4.09 11.93
C VAL A 21 -6.37 4.05 11.70
N ALA A 22 -5.96 3.40 10.61
CA ALA A 22 -4.56 3.33 10.22
C ALA A 22 -4.10 4.59 9.47
N LEU A 23 -4.92 5.06 8.52
CA LEU A 23 -4.67 6.30 7.79
C LEU A 23 -5.90 7.19 7.85
N THR A 24 -5.72 8.41 8.35
CA THR A 24 -6.74 9.47 8.32
C THR A 24 -6.36 10.47 7.24
N VAL A 25 -7.23 10.69 6.28
CA VAL A 25 -7.06 11.69 5.22
C VAL A 25 -8.14 12.75 5.36
N ARG A 26 -7.76 14.04 5.36
CA ARG A 26 -8.68 15.17 5.50
C ARG A 26 -8.40 16.25 4.45
N ASN A 27 -9.42 16.54 3.64
CA ASN A 27 -9.44 17.62 2.63
C ASN A 27 -8.22 17.57 1.68
N LEU A 28 -7.74 16.36 1.36
CA LEU A 28 -6.57 16.17 0.52
C LEU A 28 -6.83 16.70 -0.89
N SER A 29 -6.06 17.71 -1.30
CA SER A 29 -5.99 18.17 -2.69
C SER A 29 -4.54 18.06 -3.18
N VAL A 30 -4.36 17.57 -4.40
CA VAL A 30 -3.05 17.42 -5.04
C VAL A 30 -3.07 18.10 -6.41
N PHE A 31 -2.02 18.85 -6.67
CA PHE A 31 -1.82 19.61 -7.90
C PHE A 31 -0.48 19.22 -8.55
N PHE A 32 -0.44 19.22 -9.87
CA PHE A 32 0.78 19.18 -10.69
C PHE A 32 0.78 20.43 -11.58
N GLY A 33 1.65 21.38 -11.26
CA GLY A 33 1.59 22.71 -11.84
C GLY A 33 0.23 23.37 -11.57
N ALA A 34 -0.50 23.75 -12.63
CA ALA A 34 -1.84 24.34 -12.55
C ALA A 34 -2.97 23.29 -12.50
N ASN A 35 -2.68 22.01 -12.78
CA ASN A 35 -3.69 20.97 -12.86
C ASN A 35 -4.00 20.38 -11.47
N GLN A 36 -5.23 20.52 -10.99
CA GLN A 36 -5.72 19.88 -9.79
C GLN A 36 -6.20 18.47 -10.08
N VAL A 37 -5.48 17.46 -9.58
CA VAL A 37 -5.75 16.05 -9.80
C VAL A 37 -6.62 15.44 -8.71
N LEU A 38 -6.46 15.89 -7.44
CA LEU A 38 -7.33 15.49 -6.32
C LEU A 38 -8.00 16.72 -5.72
N LYS A 39 -9.28 16.58 -5.36
CA LYS A 39 -10.16 17.67 -4.93
C LYS A 39 -10.78 17.36 -3.58
N SER A 40 -10.14 17.83 -2.51
CA SER A 40 -10.67 17.78 -1.12
C SER A 40 -11.11 16.38 -0.67
N VAL A 41 -10.31 15.36 -0.98
CA VAL A 41 -10.59 13.96 -0.61
C VAL A 41 -10.45 13.76 0.89
N SER A 42 -11.47 13.14 1.52
CA SER A 42 -11.45 12.80 2.96
C SER A 42 -11.98 11.39 3.17
N LEU A 43 -11.19 10.52 3.82
CA LEU A 43 -11.62 9.17 4.24
C LEU A 43 -10.72 8.64 5.36
N ASP A 44 -11.20 7.61 6.04
CA ASP A 44 -10.47 6.87 7.08
C ASP A 44 -10.25 5.43 6.62
N ILE A 45 -9.00 4.96 6.66
CA ILE A 45 -8.61 3.61 6.28
C ILE A 45 -8.44 2.78 7.55
N ALA A 46 -9.20 1.69 7.65
CA ALA A 46 -9.19 0.79 8.79
C ALA A 46 -7.87 -0.02 8.88
N PRO A 47 -7.34 -0.27 10.09
CA PRO A 47 -6.17 -1.11 10.25
C PRO A 47 -6.47 -2.58 9.96
N ARG A 48 -5.47 -3.31 9.46
CA ARG A 48 -5.56 -4.75 9.17
C ARG A 48 -6.78 -5.13 8.32
N ALA A 49 -7.05 -4.30 7.33
CA ALA A 49 -8.10 -4.47 6.34
C ALA A 49 -7.56 -4.12 4.96
N VAL A 50 -8.25 -4.56 3.92
CA VAL A 50 -7.99 -4.18 2.54
C VAL A 50 -8.97 -3.11 2.11
N THR A 51 -8.48 -1.93 1.74
CA THR A 51 -9.26 -0.87 1.12
C THR A 51 -8.93 -0.81 -0.37
N ALA A 52 -9.91 -1.11 -1.22
CA ALA A 52 -9.78 -0.95 -2.66
C ALA A 52 -10.14 0.48 -3.09
N ILE A 53 -9.37 1.01 -4.03
CA ILE A 53 -9.64 2.28 -4.70
C ILE A 53 -9.96 1.97 -6.16
N ILE A 54 -11.20 2.24 -6.57
CA ILE A 54 -11.70 1.99 -7.92
C ILE A 54 -12.09 3.30 -8.61
N GLY A 55 -12.24 3.27 -9.92
CA GLY A 55 -12.66 4.41 -10.74
C GLY A 55 -12.00 4.39 -12.12
N PRO A 56 -12.47 5.22 -13.05
CA PRO A 56 -11.94 5.28 -14.43
C PRO A 56 -10.45 5.67 -14.46
N SER A 57 -9.81 5.39 -15.59
CA SER A 57 -8.42 5.81 -15.82
C SER A 57 -8.31 7.34 -15.74
N GLY A 58 -7.21 7.83 -15.13
CA GLY A 58 -6.97 9.27 -15.00
C GLY A 58 -7.75 9.98 -13.89
N CYS A 59 -8.62 9.31 -13.11
CA CYS A 59 -9.40 9.98 -12.06
C CYS A 59 -8.63 10.28 -10.76
N GLY A 60 -7.30 10.03 -10.70
CA GLY A 60 -6.47 10.40 -9.56
C GLY A 60 -6.10 9.28 -8.58
N LYS A 61 -6.50 8.02 -8.80
CA LYS A 61 -6.25 6.87 -7.88
C LYS A 61 -4.78 6.69 -7.51
N SER A 62 -3.90 6.59 -8.50
CA SER A 62 -2.45 6.43 -8.25
C SER A 62 -1.83 7.68 -7.63
N THR A 63 -2.39 8.87 -7.90
CA THR A 63 -1.96 10.11 -7.24
C THR A 63 -2.34 10.08 -5.76
N PHE A 64 -3.57 9.65 -5.44
CA PHE A 64 -3.99 9.45 -4.05
C PHE A 64 -3.10 8.44 -3.33
N LEU A 65 -2.86 7.28 -3.95
CA LEU A 65 -2.01 6.24 -3.38
C LEU A 65 -0.60 6.77 -3.08
N ARG A 66 0.00 7.52 -4.02
CA ARG A 66 1.34 8.13 -3.87
C ARG A 66 1.37 9.27 -2.85
N ALA A 67 0.25 9.93 -2.58
CA ALA A 67 0.18 10.93 -1.51
C ALA A 67 0.28 10.26 -0.12
N LEU A 68 -0.26 9.05 0.07
CA LEU A 68 -0.21 8.33 1.34
C LEU A 68 1.21 7.98 1.82
N ASN A 69 2.22 7.99 0.92
CA ASN A 69 3.63 7.73 1.26
C ASN A 69 4.58 8.83 0.77
N ARG A 70 4.07 10.00 0.42
CA ARG A 70 4.84 11.15 -0.05
C ARG A 70 5.63 10.91 -1.35
N MET A 71 5.24 9.91 -2.17
CA MET A 71 5.91 9.66 -3.46
C MET A 71 5.52 10.65 -4.55
N HIS A 72 4.38 11.34 -4.45
CA HIS A 72 4.02 12.41 -5.40
C HIS A 72 5.04 13.56 -5.38
N GLU A 73 5.73 13.79 -4.24
CA GLU A 73 6.80 14.81 -4.09
C GLU A 73 8.04 14.56 -4.96
N LEU A 74 8.16 13.35 -5.57
CA LEU A 74 9.20 13.08 -6.56
C LEU A 74 9.01 13.88 -7.85
N ASN A 75 7.81 14.40 -8.09
CA ASN A 75 7.55 15.38 -9.13
C ASN A 75 7.74 16.81 -8.55
N PRO A 76 8.69 17.62 -9.05
CA PRO A 76 8.94 18.96 -8.52
C PRO A 76 7.75 19.93 -8.63
N GLU A 77 6.82 19.68 -9.56
CA GLU A 77 5.62 20.49 -9.74
C GLU A 77 4.46 20.07 -8.82
N ALA A 78 4.65 19.00 -8.04
CA ALA A 78 3.61 18.51 -7.15
C ALA A 78 3.43 19.44 -5.95
N ARG A 79 2.18 19.79 -5.67
CA ARG A 79 1.76 20.52 -4.47
C ARG A 79 0.60 19.79 -3.84
N MET A 80 0.53 19.82 -2.52
CA MET A 80 -0.52 19.19 -1.74
C MET A 80 -1.07 20.17 -0.71
N THR A 81 -2.38 20.09 -0.44
CA THR A 81 -3.03 20.71 0.71
C THR A 81 -3.91 19.67 1.40
N GLY A 82 -4.27 19.93 2.64
CA GLY A 82 -4.99 18.96 3.49
C GLY A 82 -4.03 18.25 4.43
N GLU A 83 -4.49 17.16 5.02
CA GLU A 83 -3.77 16.44 6.08
C GLU A 83 -3.85 14.93 5.85
N ILE A 84 -2.73 14.23 6.12
CA ILE A 84 -2.66 12.77 6.16
C ILE A 84 -1.96 12.35 7.44
N ARG A 85 -2.65 11.53 8.27
CA ARG A 85 -2.09 10.96 9.50
C ARG A 85 -1.97 9.45 9.38
N LEU A 86 -0.81 8.93 9.79
CA LEU A 86 -0.54 7.50 9.91
C LEU A 86 -0.58 7.14 11.41
N PHE A 87 -1.57 6.35 11.84
CA PHE A 87 -1.82 6.03 13.26
C PHE A 87 -1.78 7.27 14.18
N GLY A 88 -2.35 8.38 13.69
CA GLY A 88 -2.39 9.66 14.40
C GLY A 88 -1.18 10.58 14.19
N ASP A 89 -0.07 10.10 13.62
CA ASP A 89 1.10 10.92 13.31
C ASP A 89 0.90 11.63 11.96
N ASP A 90 1.00 12.95 11.94
CA ASP A 90 0.97 13.73 10.68
C ASP A 90 2.25 13.45 9.87
N ILE A 91 2.09 12.77 8.72
CA ILE A 91 3.21 12.39 7.86
C ILE A 91 3.80 13.55 7.04
N TYR A 92 3.13 14.73 7.07
CA TYR A 92 3.59 15.97 6.42
C TYR A 92 4.03 17.05 7.41
N ALA A 93 4.05 16.75 8.72
CA ALA A 93 4.50 17.68 9.73
C ALA A 93 5.93 18.17 9.46
N ARG A 94 6.22 19.40 9.86
CA ARG A 94 7.54 20.00 9.71
C ARG A 94 8.62 19.14 10.37
N GLY A 95 9.67 18.78 9.61
CA GLY A 95 10.78 17.94 10.08
C GLY A 95 10.57 16.44 9.89
N VAL A 96 9.42 15.99 9.39
CA VAL A 96 9.22 14.58 9.04
C VAL A 96 9.88 14.29 7.69
N GLU A 97 10.90 13.44 7.70
CA GLU A 97 11.63 13.04 6.51
C GLU A 97 10.83 12.05 5.66
N PRO A 98 10.67 12.25 4.33
CA PRO A 98 9.93 11.35 3.45
C PRO A 98 10.42 9.91 3.48
N VAL A 99 11.72 9.69 3.71
CA VAL A 99 12.30 8.34 3.77
C VAL A 99 11.77 7.54 4.96
N ILE A 100 11.50 8.20 6.09
CA ILE A 100 10.93 7.56 7.29
C ILE A 100 9.47 7.16 7.01
N VAL A 101 8.69 8.03 6.35
CA VAL A 101 7.32 7.72 5.95
C VAL A 101 7.29 6.53 4.98
N ARG A 102 8.16 6.53 3.95
CA ARG A 102 8.23 5.44 2.95
C ARG A 102 8.71 4.11 3.53
N ARG A 103 9.39 4.11 4.66
CA ARG A 103 9.72 2.90 5.42
C ARG A 103 8.49 2.33 6.13
N ARG A 104 7.64 3.18 6.71
CA ARG A 104 6.41 2.81 7.41
C ARG A 104 5.27 2.45 6.44
N VAL A 105 5.25 3.09 5.26
CA VAL A 105 4.24 2.92 4.21
C VAL A 105 4.91 2.41 2.94
N GLY A 106 4.98 1.08 2.81
CA GLY A 106 5.58 0.40 1.67
C GLY A 106 4.72 0.51 0.41
N MET A 107 5.34 0.36 -0.77
CA MET A 107 4.64 0.44 -2.05
C MET A 107 5.07 -0.64 -3.01
N VAL A 108 4.06 -1.25 -3.65
CA VAL A 108 4.19 -2.18 -4.77
C VAL A 108 3.60 -1.51 -6.01
N PHE A 109 4.37 -1.46 -7.09
CA PHE A 109 4.00 -0.77 -8.32
C PHE A 109 3.27 -1.69 -9.30
N GLN A 110 2.54 -1.11 -10.22
CA GLN A 110 1.81 -1.77 -11.29
C GLN A 110 2.73 -2.67 -12.13
N LYS A 111 3.87 -2.13 -12.58
CA LYS A 111 4.90 -2.89 -13.26
C LYS A 111 5.91 -3.40 -12.24
N SER A 112 6.13 -4.71 -12.23
CA SER A 112 7.19 -5.30 -11.42
C SER A 112 8.53 -4.61 -11.73
N ASN A 113 9.22 -4.19 -10.68
CA ASN A 113 10.45 -3.41 -10.78
C ASN A 113 11.57 -3.97 -9.87
N PRO A 114 11.93 -5.25 -10.00
CA PRO A 114 13.11 -5.76 -9.32
C PRO A 114 14.33 -4.99 -9.81
N PHE A 115 15.32 -4.79 -8.94
CA PHE A 115 16.61 -4.23 -9.34
C PHE A 115 17.33 -5.24 -10.25
N PRO A 116 17.54 -4.94 -11.53
CA PRO A 116 17.96 -5.92 -12.53
C PRO A 116 19.38 -6.44 -12.30
N THR A 117 20.23 -5.64 -11.69
CA THR A 117 21.62 -5.99 -11.37
C THR A 117 21.79 -6.75 -10.07
N MET A 118 20.71 -6.92 -9.30
CA MET A 118 20.71 -7.59 -8.01
C MET A 118 20.14 -9.00 -8.11
N THR A 119 20.63 -9.87 -7.25
CA THR A 119 20.09 -11.22 -7.03
C THR A 119 18.70 -11.15 -6.36
N ILE A 120 18.01 -12.29 -6.28
CA ILE A 120 16.73 -12.42 -5.55
C ILE A 120 16.94 -12.01 -4.08
N PHE A 121 17.99 -12.56 -3.42
CA PHE A 121 18.32 -12.23 -2.03
C PHE A 121 18.61 -10.74 -1.83
N GLU A 122 19.40 -10.14 -2.69
CA GLU A 122 19.74 -8.72 -2.61
C GLU A 122 18.52 -7.83 -2.81
N ASN A 123 17.62 -8.17 -3.75
CA ASN A 123 16.37 -7.46 -3.95
C ASN A 123 15.53 -7.41 -2.68
N VAL A 124 15.37 -8.54 -1.99
CA VAL A 124 14.59 -8.59 -0.74
C VAL A 124 15.27 -7.80 0.37
N THR A 125 16.58 -7.90 0.49
CA THR A 125 17.32 -7.35 1.64
C THR A 125 17.81 -5.92 1.44
N VAL A 126 17.70 -5.32 0.25
CA VAL A 126 18.22 -3.98 -0.05
C VAL A 126 17.72 -2.91 0.92
N GLY A 127 16.42 -2.91 1.24
CA GLY A 127 15.83 -1.96 2.18
C GLY A 127 16.41 -2.08 3.59
N LEU A 128 16.66 -3.30 4.06
CA LEU A 128 17.31 -3.55 5.34
C LEU A 128 18.75 -3.04 5.36
N ARG A 129 19.50 -3.31 4.29
CA ARG A 129 20.90 -2.85 4.15
C ARG A 129 21.00 -1.32 4.12
N LEU A 130 20.08 -0.65 3.42
CA LEU A 130 19.98 0.81 3.40
C LEU A 130 19.64 1.38 4.78
N ASN A 131 18.88 0.63 5.60
CA ASN A 131 18.61 0.97 6.99
C ASN A 131 19.74 0.57 7.97
N GLY A 132 20.93 0.19 7.47
CA GLY A 132 22.11 -0.10 8.29
C GLY A 132 22.20 -1.53 8.82
N VAL A 133 21.28 -2.43 8.49
CA VAL A 133 21.37 -3.85 8.90
C VAL A 133 22.50 -4.52 8.13
N ARG A 134 23.50 -5.05 8.86
CA ARG A 134 24.70 -5.72 8.30
C ARG A 134 24.83 -7.18 8.72
N ASP A 135 24.14 -7.56 9.79
CA ASP A 135 24.18 -8.94 10.28
C ASP A 135 23.58 -9.90 9.25
N ARG A 136 24.40 -10.85 8.79
CA ARG A 136 24.04 -11.82 7.75
C ARG A 136 22.87 -12.72 8.18
N LYS A 137 22.85 -13.17 9.44
CA LYS A 137 21.78 -14.04 9.96
C LYS A 137 20.43 -13.30 9.98
N ILE A 138 20.45 -12.02 10.36
CA ILE A 138 19.23 -11.19 10.34
C ILE A 138 18.75 -11.03 8.89
N LEU A 139 19.65 -10.74 7.95
CA LEU A 139 19.28 -10.58 6.53
C LEU A 139 18.73 -11.88 5.94
N GLU A 140 19.36 -13.03 6.22
CA GLU A 140 18.92 -14.36 5.75
C GLU A 140 17.53 -14.70 6.33
N GLY A 141 17.34 -14.56 7.63
CA GLY A 141 16.05 -14.82 8.29
C GLY A 141 14.93 -13.91 7.78
N ARG A 142 15.23 -12.64 7.55
CA ARG A 142 14.27 -11.69 6.97
C ARG A 142 13.94 -12.01 5.51
N ALA A 143 14.93 -12.39 4.72
CA ALA A 143 14.72 -12.76 3.33
C ALA A 143 13.80 -13.99 3.24
N GLU A 144 14.07 -15.03 4.02
CA GLU A 144 13.22 -16.22 4.08
C GLU A 144 11.81 -15.87 4.52
N GLN A 145 11.64 -15.15 5.63
CA GLN A 145 10.34 -14.75 6.15
C GLN A 145 9.54 -13.98 5.10
N SER A 146 10.14 -12.98 4.46
CA SER A 146 9.47 -12.12 3.48
C SER A 146 9.11 -12.88 2.20
N LEU A 147 9.98 -13.78 1.74
CA LEU A 147 9.70 -14.65 0.59
C LEU A 147 8.59 -15.65 0.89
N ARG A 148 8.52 -16.20 2.11
CA ARG A 148 7.39 -17.04 2.56
C ARG A 148 6.10 -16.27 2.60
N MET A 149 6.09 -15.07 3.21
CA MET A 149 4.92 -14.20 3.23
C MET A 149 4.46 -13.81 1.83
N ALA A 150 5.36 -13.67 0.86
CA ALA A 150 5.05 -13.40 -0.54
C ALA A 150 4.72 -14.67 -1.36
N ALA A 151 4.56 -15.84 -0.72
CA ALA A 151 4.32 -17.13 -1.38
C ALA A 151 5.32 -17.44 -2.51
N LEU A 152 6.59 -17.05 -2.34
CA LEU A 152 7.64 -17.22 -3.35
C LEU A 152 8.79 -18.12 -2.89
N TRP A 153 8.92 -18.37 -1.58
CA TRP A 153 10.06 -19.11 -0.99
C TRP A 153 10.34 -20.45 -1.67
N ASP A 154 9.33 -21.30 -1.78
CA ASP A 154 9.50 -22.66 -2.31
C ASP A 154 9.92 -22.70 -3.79
N GLU A 155 9.66 -21.63 -4.53
CA GLU A 155 10.05 -21.49 -5.93
C GLU A 155 11.49 -20.97 -6.10
N VAL A 156 12.08 -20.33 -5.06
CA VAL A 156 13.38 -19.63 -5.20
C VAL A 156 14.44 -20.00 -4.17
N LYS A 157 14.11 -20.75 -3.11
CA LYS A 157 15.01 -21.08 -1.98
C LYS A 157 16.36 -21.65 -2.41
N ASP A 158 16.38 -22.44 -3.48
CA ASP A 158 17.59 -23.10 -3.99
C ASP A 158 18.37 -22.22 -4.99
N ARG A 159 17.87 -21.01 -5.31
CA ARG A 159 18.46 -20.08 -6.29
C ARG A 159 18.42 -18.62 -5.85
N LEU A 160 18.53 -18.35 -4.56
CA LEU A 160 18.48 -16.98 -4.00
C LEU A 160 19.54 -16.03 -4.57
N HIS A 161 20.67 -16.58 -5.05
CA HIS A 161 21.75 -15.83 -5.68
C HIS A 161 21.61 -15.69 -7.21
N ALA A 162 20.54 -16.22 -7.81
CA ALA A 162 20.24 -16.00 -9.22
C ALA A 162 19.76 -14.54 -9.44
N ALA A 163 19.97 -14.03 -10.66
CA ALA A 163 19.52 -12.70 -11.05
C ALA A 163 17.98 -12.60 -10.96
N ALA A 164 17.47 -11.55 -10.34
CA ALA A 164 16.03 -11.34 -10.15
C ALA A 164 15.26 -11.25 -11.47
N ILE A 165 15.89 -10.77 -12.55
CA ILE A 165 15.29 -10.69 -13.87
C ILE A 165 15.03 -12.06 -14.54
N SER A 166 15.63 -13.14 -14.04
CA SER A 166 15.36 -14.51 -14.52
C SER A 166 14.02 -15.08 -14.06
N LEU A 167 13.32 -14.39 -13.18
CA LEU A 167 11.99 -14.76 -12.68
C LEU A 167 10.89 -14.42 -13.69
N SER A 168 9.80 -15.19 -13.71
CA SER A 168 8.60 -14.85 -14.46
C SER A 168 7.95 -13.56 -13.94
N GLY A 169 7.08 -12.92 -14.72
CA GLY A 169 6.43 -11.67 -14.32
C GLY A 169 5.70 -11.77 -12.97
N GLY A 170 4.95 -12.83 -12.74
CA GLY A 170 4.27 -13.08 -11.47
C GLY A 170 5.25 -13.34 -10.31
N GLN A 171 6.37 -14.03 -10.55
CA GLN A 171 7.43 -14.21 -9.56
C GLN A 171 8.13 -12.88 -9.25
N GLN A 172 8.41 -12.05 -10.26
CA GLN A 172 8.98 -10.72 -10.06
C GLN A 172 8.06 -9.83 -9.23
N GLN A 173 6.75 -9.88 -9.47
CA GLN A 173 5.79 -9.12 -8.69
C GLN A 173 5.76 -9.57 -7.22
N ARG A 174 5.75 -10.87 -6.97
CA ARG A 174 5.85 -11.43 -5.60
C ARG A 174 7.21 -11.11 -4.94
N LEU A 175 8.28 -11.04 -5.72
CA LEU A 175 9.58 -10.56 -5.23
C LEU A 175 9.52 -9.09 -4.79
N CYS A 176 8.85 -8.23 -5.56
CA CYS A 176 8.64 -6.82 -5.20
C CYS A 176 7.77 -6.68 -3.92
N ILE A 177 6.79 -7.57 -3.75
CA ILE A 177 6.01 -7.64 -2.50
C ILE A 177 6.92 -8.09 -1.33
N ALA A 178 7.72 -9.16 -1.51
CA ALA A 178 8.68 -9.61 -0.49
C ALA A 178 9.66 -8.50 -0.08
N ARG A 179 10.18 -7.75 -1.06
CA ARG A 179 11.04 -6.59 -0.83
C ARG A 179 10.36 -5.51 0.02
N ALA A 180 9.10 -5.20 -0.26
CA ALA A 180 8.33 -4.24 0.51
C ALA A 180 8.05 -4.73 1.94
N LEU A 181 7.77 -6.02 2.12
CA LEU A 181 7.50 -6.64 3.43
C LEU A 181 8.76 -6.77 4.31
N ALA A 182 9.96 -6.87 3.71
CA ALA A 182 11.20 -7.11 4.43
C ALA A 182 11.52 -6.01 5.47
N VAL A 183 11.12 -4.77 5.20
CA VAL A 183 11.28 -3.63 6.11
C VAL A 183 10.16 -3.51 7.14
N GLN A 184 9.18 -4.42 7.14
CA GLN A 184 8.02 -4.48 8.05
C GLN A 184 7.22 -3.16 8.06
N PRO A 185 6.63 -2.77 6.94
CA PRO A 185 5.81 -1.56 6.90
C PRO A 185 4.54 -1.74 7.75
N GLU A 186 3.95 -0.64 8.20
CA GLU A 186 2.65 -0.63 8.89
C GLU A 186 1.50 -0.67 7.89
N VAL A 187 1.72 -0.09 6.70
CA VAL A 187 0.76 -0.04 5.59
C VAL A 187 1.45 -0.49 4.30
N LEU A 188 0.76 -1.28 3.49
CA LEU A 188 1.22 -1.71 2.18
C LEU A 188 0.30 -1.14 1.10
N LEU A 189 0.85 -0.29 0.25
CA LEU A 189 0.17 0.29 -0.90
C LEU A 189 0.44 -0.57 -2.14
N MET A 190 -0.59 -0.86 -2.93
CA MET A 190 -0.47 -1.65 -4.16
C MET A 190 -1.15 -0.92 -5.32
N ASP A 191 -0.38 -0.47 -6.30
CA ASP A 191 -0.89 0.20 -7.50
C ASP A 191 -1.07 -0.84 -8.60
N GLU A 192 -2.29 -1.32 -8.84
CA GLU A 192 -2.67 -2.32 -9.83
C GLU A 192 -1.75 -3.57 -9.87
N PRO A 193 -1.52 -4.27 -8.74
CA PRO A 193 -0.44 -5.25 -8.61
C PRO A 193 -0.57 -6.49 -9.49
N ALA A 194 -1.72 -6.72 -10.11
CA ALA A 194 -1.99 -7.89 -10.96
C ALA A 194 -2.33 -7.54 -12.43
N SER A 195 -2.32 -6.26 -12.82
CA SER A 195 -2.81 -5.81 -14.13
C SER A 195 -2.02 -6.34 -15.34
N ALA A 196 -0.74 -6.69 -15.14
CA ALA A 196 0.15 -7.20 -16.18
C ALA A 196 0.40 -8.72 -16.07
N LEU A 197 -0.40 -9.44 -15.25
CA LEU A 197 -0.20 -10.85 -14.96
C LEU A 197 -1.26 -11.72 -15.65
N ASP A 198 -0.90 -12.99 -15.89
CA ASP A 198 -1.85 -14.00 -16.33
C ASP A 198 -2.86 -14.34 -15.22
N PRO A 199 -4.00 -15.01 -15.56
CA PRO A 199 -5.06 -15.30 -14.58
C PRO A 199 -4.59 -16.12 -13.37
N LEU A 200 -3.65 -17.06 -13.55
CA LEU A 200 -3.14 -17.90 -12.48
C LEU A 200 -2.25 -17.10 -11.51
N ALA A 201 -1.38 -16.25 -12.06
CA ALA A 201 -0.56 -15.34 -11.25
C ALA A 201 -1.41 -14.29 -10.54
N THR A 202 -2.48 -13.80 -11.19
CA THR A 202 -3.46 -12.88 -10.58
C THR A 202 -4.14 -13.52 -9.37
N ALA A 203 -4.64 -14.76 -9.49
CA ALA A 203 -5.26 -15.47 -8.38
C ALA A 203 -4.29 -15.62 -7.19
N LYS A 204 -3.02 -15.96 -7.45
CA LYS A 204 -1.99 -16.04 -6.40
C LYS A 204 -1.76 -14.70 -5.69
N ILE A 205 -1.84 -13.57 -6.39
CA ILE A 205 -1.73 -12.24 -5.77
C ILE A 205 -2.98 -11.93 -4.92
N GLU A 206 -4.17 -12.30 -5.37
CA GLU A 206 -5.41 -12.11 -4.59
C GLU A 206 -5.38 -12.93 -3.29
N ASP A 207 -5.02 -14.21 -3.35
CA ASP A 207 -4.85 -15.07 -2.18
C ASP A 207 -3.80 -14.49 -1.21
N LEU A 208 -2.68 -14.00 -1.76
CA LEU A 208 -1.62 -13.37 -0.99
C LEU A 208 -2.13 -12.10 -0.26
N ILE A 209 -2.93 -11.26 -0.90
CA ILE A 209 -3.51 -10.06 -0.27
C ILE A 209 -4.40 -10.47 0.92
N LEU A 210 -5.23 -11.50 0.77
CA LEU A 210 -6.10 -12.01 1.83
C LEU A 210 -5.30 -12.57 3.03
N GLU A 211 -4.16 -13.20 2.79
CA GLU A 211 -3.28 -13.65 3.86
C GLU A 211 -2.55 -12.48 4.54
N LEU A 212 -2.05 -11.52 3.76
CA LEU A 212 -1.30 -10.37 4.28
C LEU A 212 -2.16 -9.44 5.13
N LYS A 213 -3.47 -9.29 4.84
CA LYS A 213 -4.36 -8.42 5.62
C LYS A 213 -4.47 -8.80 7.09
N LYS A 214 -4.16 -10.05 7.46
CA LYS A 214 -4.16 -10.50 8.85
C LYS A 214 -3.18 -9.71 9.72
N ASN A 215 -2.09 -9.22 9.10
CA ASN A 215 -1.00 -8.54 9.80
C ASN A 215 -0.73 -7.12 9.29
N TYR A 216 -1.21 -6.77 8.09
CA TYR A 216 -0.92 -5.50 7.42
C TYR A 216 -2.21 -4.76 7.05
N THR A 217 -2.16 -3.45 7.10
CA THR A 217 -3.16 -2.59 6.46
C THR A 217 -2.81 -2.49 4.97
N ILE A 218 -3.76 -2.76 4.08
CA ILE A 218 -3.51 -2.78 2.63
C ILE A 218 -4.42 -1.77 1.94
N VAL A 219 -3.84 -0.96 1.06
CA VAL A 219 -4.58 -0.09 0.14
C VAL A 219 -4.22 -0.50 -1.28
N ILE A 220 -5.22 -0.96 -2.04
CA ILE A 220 -5.02 -1.43 -3.41
C ILE A 220 -5.76 -0.53 -4.39
N VAL A 221 -5.06 -0.06 -5.42
CA VAL A 221 -5.70 0.50 -6.61
C VAL A 221 -5.92 -0.63 -7.62
N THR A 222 -7.12 -0.75 -8.15
CA THR A 222 -7.43 -1.69 -9.22
C THR A 222 -8.52 -1.14 -10.14
N HIS A 223 -8.42 -1.48 -11.43
CA HIS A 223 -9.50 -1.27 -12.40
C HIS A 223 -10.35 -2.54 -12.60
N ASN A 224 -9.95 -3.66 -11.99
CA ASN A 224 -10.70 -4.91 -12.04
C ASN A 224 -11.73 -4.98 -10.90
N MET A 225 -13.02 -4.81 -11.25
CA MET A 225 -14.12 -4.82 -10.29
C MET A 225 -14.26 -6.16 -9.55
N GLN A 226 -13.99 -7.27 -10.23
CA GLN A 226 -14.05 -8.59 -9.61
C GLN A 226 -12.94 -8.77 -8.57
N GLN A 227 -11.75 -8.26 -8.84
CA GLN A 227 -10.65 -8.25 -7.87
C GLN A 227 -11.00 -7.41 -6.65
N ALA A 228 -11.52 -6.18 -6.85
CA ALA A 228 -11.96 -5.33 -5.75
C ALA A 228 -13.02 -6.04 -4.89
N ALA A 229 -14.03 -6.63 -5.53
CA ALA A 229 -15.13 -7.31 -4.83
C ALA A 229 -14.65 -8.53 -4.01
N ARG A 230 -13.63 -9.28 -4.49
CA ARG A 230 -13.14 -10.48 -3.78
C ARG A 230 -12.09 -10.18 -2.72
N ALA A 231 -11.20 -9.22 -2.99
CA ALA A 231 -10.00 -9.03 -2.18
C ALA A 231 -10.11 -7.90 -1.15
N SER A 232 -11.17 -7.07 -1.15
CA SER A 232 -11.25 -5.92 -0.25
C SER A 232 -12.40 -5.99 0.76
N ASP A 233 -12.19 -5.33 1.89
CA ASP A 233 -13.19 -5.15 2.96
C ASP A 233 -13.95 -3.84 2.76
N PHE A 234 -13.25 -2.80 2.29
CA PHE A 234 -13.80 -1.48 1.98
C PHE A 234 -13.46 -1.08 0.54
N THR A 235 -14.33 -0.28 -0.07
CA THR A 235 -14.11 0.22 -1.43
C THR A 235 -14.40 1.70 -1.51
N ALA A 236 -13.45 2.44 -2.09
CA ALA A 236 -13.55 3.87 -2.38
C ALA A 236 -13.68 4.09 -3.90
N PHE A 237 -14.76 4.71 -4.34
CA PHE A 237 -14.97 5.05 -5.74
C PHE A 237 -14.54 6.48 -6.01
N PHE A 238 -13.58 6.64 -6.92
CA PHE A 238 -13.03 7.92 -7.36
C PHE A 238 -13.52 8.30 -8.75
N TYR A 239 -13.89 9.56 -8.93
CA TYR A 239 -14.26 10.11 -10.23
C TYR A 239 -13.81 11.57 -10.35
N LEU A 240 -13.11 11.92 -11.44
CA LEU A 240 -12.60 13.28 -11.74
C LEU A 240 -11.90 13.99 -10.55
N GLY A 241 -11.12 13.23 -9.79
CA GLY A 241 -10.35 13.73 -8.65
C GLY A 241 -11.12 13.79 -7.33
N GLU A 242 -12.37 13.40 -7.31
CA GLU A 242 -13.23 13.40 -6.14
C GLU A 242 -13.49 11.99 -5.61
N LEU A 243 -13.64 11.85 -4.28
CA LEU A 243 -14.18 10.65 -3.65
C LEU A 243 -15.70 10.73 -3.73
N VAL A 244 -16.29 9.88 -4.58
CA VAL A 244 -17.75 9.87 -4.79
C VAL A 244 -18.45 9.07 -3.69
N GLU A 245 -17.90 7.91 -3.34
CA GLU A 245 -18.46 7.03 -2.32
C GLU A 245 -17.37 6.19 -1.66
N PHE A 246 -17.50 5.95 -0.35
CA PHE A 246 -16.64 5.06 0.42
C PHE A 246 -17.49 4.30 1.43
N ASP A 247 -17.49 2.97 1.34
CA ASP A 247 -18.22 2.10 2.24
C ASP A 247 -17.61 0.68 2.23
N THR A 248 -18.25 -0.25 2.95
CA THR A 248 -17.91 -1.68 2.84
C THR A 248 -18.04 -2.15 1.39
N THR A 249 -17.14 -3.03 0.97
CA THR A 249 -17.13 -3.56 -0.39
C THR A 249 -18.47 -4.18 -0.79
N THR A 250 -19.09 -4.93 0.13
CA THR A 250 -20.40 -5.51 -0.10
C THR A 250 -21.45 -4.46 -0.44
N LYS A 251 -21.48 -3.32 0.26
CA LYS A 251 -22.43 -2.25 0.00
C LYS A 251 -22.16 -1.57 -1.34
N ILE A 252 -20.90 -1.24 -1.64
CA ILE A 252 -20.52 -0.59 -2.92
C ILE A 252 -20.94 -1.43 -4.13
N PHE A 253 -20.81 -2.76 -4.06
CA PHE A 253 -21.11 -3.64 -5.19
C PHE A 253 -22.56 -4.12 -5.24
N ALA A 254 -23.25 -4.23 -4.10
CA ALA A 254 -24.63 -4.75 -4.06
C ALA A 254 -25.69 -3.64 -4.02
N ASN A 255 -25.47 -2.56 -3.29
CA ASN A 255 -26.45 -1.48 -3.10
C ASN A 255 -25.74 -0.13 -2.80
N PRO A 256 -25.03 0.43 -3.77
CA PRO A 256 -24.37 1.72 -3.60
C PRO A 256 -25.38 2.84 -3.34
N SER A 257 -24.96 3.84 -2.55
CA SER A 257 -25.80 4.99 -2.20
C SER A 257 -25.78 6.08 -3.29
N GLN A 258 -24.76 6.06 -4.15
CA GLN A 258 -24.57 7.05 -5.21
C GLN A 258 -24.87 6.43 -6.58
N LYS A 259 -25.73 7.10 -7.35
CA LYS A 259 -26.08 6.66 -8.71
C LYS A 259 -24.83 6.48 -9.61
N ARG A 260 -23.85 7.38 -9.48
CA ARG A 260 -22.59 7.27 -10.24
C ARG A 260 -21.81 6.00 -9.90
N THR A 261 -21.82 5.58 -8.63
CA THR A 261 -21.19 4.33 -8.21
C THR A 261 -21.93 3.14 -8.82
N GLU A 262 -23.27 3.12 -8.77
CA GLU A 262 -24.10 2.09 -9.38
C GLU A 262 -23.81 1.95 -10.89
N ASP A 263 -23.81 3.06 -11.61
CA ASP A 263 -23.54 3.07 -13.05
C ASP A 263 -22.12 2.53 -13.35
N TYR A 264 -21.13 2.87 -12.52
CA TYR A 264 -19.77 2.41 -12.69
C TYR A 264 -19.61 0.90 -12.43
N VAL A 265 -20.11 0.39 -11.30
CA VAL A 265 -19.97 -1.03 -10.93
C VAL A 265 -20.82 -1.98 -11.80
N THR A 266 -21.90 -1.45 -12.42
CA THR A 266 -22.74 -2.21 -13.35
C THR A 266 -22.30 -2.11 -14.81
N GLY A 267 -21.21 -1.38 -15.10
CA GLY A 267 -20.70 -1.18 -16.46
C GLY A 267 -21.56 -0.26 -17.36
N ARG A 268 -22.46 0.51 -16.76
CA ARG A 268 -23.31 1.50 -17.47
C ARG A 268 -22.69 2.88 -17.53
N PHE A 269 -21.40 2.97 -17.18
CA PHE A 269 -20.66 4.20 -17.09
C PHE A 269 -20.08 4.56 -18.47
N GLY A 270 -20.65 5.57 -19.14
CA GLY A 270 -20.22 6.04 -20.46
C GLY A 270 -20.86 7.37 -20.80
#